data_8c196e2a13d08216ebf270ce3420681b
#
_entry.id   8c196e2a13d08216ebf270ce3420681b
#
_cell.length_a   1.000
_cell.length_b   1.000
_cell.length_c   1.000
_cell.angle_alpha   90.00
_cell.angle_beta   90.00
_cell.angle_gamma   90.00
#
_symmetry.space_group_name_H-M   'P 1'
#
loop_
_entity.id
_entity.type
_entity.pdbx_description
1 polymer ?
#
loop_
_entity_poly.entity_id
_entity_poly.type
_entity_poly.pdbx_seq_one_letter_code
_entity_poly.pdbx_strand_id
1 'polypeptide(L)'
;MRILILILFTLLGLCKSQENSSLDIDDDITLVKKPMIILPTSTHPNESLEKKVISIISEQATTIGRFDVIDRNMVDKILEEQEFQLSGLVKKNDIAKIGEFAAAEIALLLEIIHFGQKGIPMTEDGSEKEEENNTLFKWVVKTVVKETIDNIKARDTLALENNIQTELKAKVTIINIESGISESSFSLNASYTGGTRDYSLVKMLNQLAEDARIKLKEIYMITSEVIDVEGSYINMFSGKNLGLKKGAMFEIASKNRLKTYKGKRISLPGKTRGLVKITDIGLDGSRAKIVRKWRKIKVGQKAYELKSSPWITDMSFIFSKNHRYEISGKAWINSYSDFTGSFNFHLGSILDSREDMDAYLGLGTDLNYQIFSKFGTSGSVSLNLPALLAWRGDDDGHNVLSFFSDPSLDANLAIQINKTRDVVLSFSYVFTSIHGPWQWRRDTGSNDEDGNSITETEWAVWNDGVKPDLKPEGLYFSLSIRKIRF
;
A
#
# COMPACT_ATOMS: atom_id res chain seq x y z
N MET A 1 22.44 25.28 23.00
CA MET A 1 23.22 24.31 22.24
C MET A 1 23.84 23.20 23.10
N ARG A 2 24.45 23.47 24.26
CA ARG A 2 25.05 22.43 25.14
C ARG A 2 24.01 21.50 25.81
N ILE A 3 22.81 21.96 26.12
CA ILE A 3 21.76 21.15 26.76
C ILE A 3 21.13 20.16 25.76
N LEU A 4 21.02 20.51 24.48
CA LEU A 4 20.48 19.63 23.43
C LEU A 4 21.39 18.42 23.15
N ILE A 5 22.70 18.62 23.25
CA ILE A 5 23.73 17.57 23.08
C ILE A 5 23.71 16.60 24.26
N LEU A 6 23.46 17.07 25.47
CA LEU A 6 23.40 16.23 26.68
C LEU A 6 22.17 15.30 26.67
N ILE A 7 21.02 15.77 26.18
CA ILE A 7 19.80 14.96 26.05
C ILE A 7 19.99 13.87 24.98
N LEU A 8 20.76 14.14 23.93
CA LEU A 8 21.06 13.15 22.88
C LEU A 8 21.97 12.01 23.39
N PHE A 9 22.91 12.30 24.31
CA PHE A 9 23.83 11.30 24.87
C PHE A 9 23.20 10.41 25.95
N THR A 10 22.23 10.90 26.71
CA THR A 10 21.52 10.09 27.73
C THR A 10 20.54 9.09 27.13
N LEU A 11 20.06 9.31 25.91
CA LEU A 11 19.19 8.37 25.19
C LEU A 11 19.94 7.21 24.51
N LEU A 12 21.26 7.32 24.34
CA LEU A 12 22.11 6.28 23.70
C LEU A 12 22.65 5.22 24.68
N GLY A 13 22.45 5.41 25.98
CA GLY A 13 23.10 4.59 27.04
C GLY A 13 22.36 3.33 27.49
N LEU A 14 21.13 3.09 27.10
CA LEU A 14 20.27 2.04 27.68
C LEU A 14 19.89 0.93 26.69
N CYS A 15 20.87 0.15 26.22
CA CYS A 15 20.54 -1.20 25.68
C CYS A 15 21.78 -2.12 25.65
N LYS A 16 22.21 -2.62 26.80
CA LYS A 16 22.97 -3.86 26.89
C LYS A 16 22.06 -4.93 27.47
N SER A 17 21.61 -5.88 26.68
CA SER A 17 20.99 -7.12 27.17
C SER A 17 21.89 -8.32 26.84
N GLN A 18 22.19 -9.12 27.87
CA GLN A 18 22.93 -10.37 27.79
C GLN A 18 22.26 -11.37 26.85
N GLU A 19 23.04 -11.97 25.95
CA GLU A 19 22.66 -13.13 25.16
C GLU A 19 22.76 -14.38 26.02
N ASN A 20 21.62 -14.94 26.43
CA ASN A 20 21.58 -16.31 26.95
C ASN A 20 21.47 -17.26 25.76
N SER A 21 22.35 -18.26 25.71
CA SER A 21 22.33 -19.36 24.75
C SER A 21 21.00 -20.12 24.87
N SER A 22 20.13 -19.97 23.89
CA SER A 22 18.89 -20.72 23.76
C SER A 22 19.11 -21.87 22.75
N LEU A 23 18.62 -23.06 23.11
CA LEU A 23 18.52 -24.18 22.17
C LEU A 23 17.70 -23.73 20.94
N ASP A 24 18.33 -23.79 19.79
CA ASP A 24 17.70 -23.45 18.51
C ASP A 24 16.79 -24.60 18.07
N ILE A 25 15.56 -24.28 17.70
CA ILE A 25 14.67 -25.19 16.98
C ILE A 25 14.91 -24.93 15.52
N ASP A 26 15.02 -25.97 14.71
CA ASP A 26 14.92 -25.83 13.27
C ASP A 26 13.51 -25.37 12.91
N ASP A 27 13.42 -24.12 12.50
CA ASP A 27 12.19 -23.58 11.93
C ASP A 27 12.06 -24.13 10.50
N ASP A 28 10.83 -24.39 10.07
CA ASP A 28 10.57 -24.80 8.69
C ASP A 28 10.99 -23.72 7.70
N ILE A 29 12.00 -24.03 6.91
CA ILE A 29 12.42 -23.21 5.78
C ILE A 29 11.66 -23.68 4.54
N THR A 30 11.13 -22.73 3.77
CA THR A 30 10.50 -23.05 2.50
C THR A 30 11.56 -23.47 1.48
N LEU A 31 11.69 -24.76 1.21
CA LEU A 31 12.72 -25.33 0.32
C LEU A 31 12.16 -25.67 -1.06
N VAL A 32 10.91 -26.08 -1.13
CA VAL A 32 10.26 -26.59 -2.34
C VAL A 32 8.88 -25.98 -2.51
N LYS A 33 8.37 -26.00 -3.72
CA LYS A 33 6.97 -25.64 -4.00
C LYS A 33 6.04 -26.67 -3.40
N LYS A 34 4.81 -26.24 -3.10
CA LYS A 34 3.77 -27.11 -2.58
C LYS A 34 2.94 -27.69 -3.74
N PRO A 35 2.91 -29.03 -3.92
CA PRO A 35 2.02 -29.64 -4.89
C PRO A 35 0.55 -29.43 -4.48
N MET A 36 -0.25 -28.88 -5.37
CA MET A 36 -1.62 -28.41 -5.08
C MET A 36 -2.59 -28.83 -6.18
N ILE A 37 -3.78 -29.28 -5.78
CA ILE A 37 -4.92 -29.50 -6.66
C ILE A 37 -6.08 -28.57 -6.31
N ILE A 38 -6.83 -28.10 -7.31
CA ILE A 38 -8.01 -27.25 -7.12
C ILE A 38 -9.24 -28.02 -7.52
N LEU A 39 -10.18 -28.15 -6.60
CA LEU A 39 -11.40 -28.95 -6.76
C LEU A 39 -12.65 -28.12 -6.43
N PRO A 40 -13.75 -28.24 -7.19
CA PRO A 40 -15.04 -27.70 -6.78
C PRO A 40 -15.61 -28.52 -5.61
N THR A 41 -16.35 -27.86 -4.73
CA THR A 41 -17.05 -28.53 -3.60
C THR A 41 -18.48 -28.93 -3.94
N SER A 42 -19.09 -28.27 -4.91
CA SER A 42 -20.44 -28.52 -5.38
C SER A 42 -20.55 -28.11 -6.85
N THR A 43 -21.41 -28.77 -7.60
CA THR A 43 -21.70 -28.33 -8.96
C THR A 43 -22.55 -27.05 -8.93
N HIS A 44 -21.94 -25.95 -9.33
CA HIS A 44 -22.68 -24.71 -9.52
C HIS A 44 -23.57 -24.82 -10.78
N PRO A 45 -24.80 -24.29 -10.78
CA PRO A 45 -25.70 -24.34 -11.97
C PRO A 45 -25.07 -23.78 -13.24
N ASN A 46 -24.08 -22.88 -13.11
CA ASN A 46 -23.29 -22.36 -14.21
C ASN A 46 -21.88 -23.00 -14.22
N GLU A 47 -21.78 -24.19 -14.78
CA GLU A 47 -20.54 -24.98 -14.91
C GLU A 47 -19.44 -24.21 -15.69
N SER A 48 -19.82 -23.41 -16.68
CA SER A 48 -18.87 -22.58 -17.44
C SER A 48 -18.20 -21.51 -16.58
N LEU A 49 -18.94 -20.89 -15.66
CA LEU A 49 -18.40 -19.91 -14.71
C LEU A 49 -17.45 -20.58 -13.72
N GLU A 50 -17.86 -21.72 -13.17
CA GLU A 50 -17.04 -22.49 -12.24
C GLU A 50 -15.69 -22.87 -12.85
N LYS A 51 -15.67 -23.39 -14.07
CA LYS A 51 -14.44 -23.70 -14.82
C LYS A 51 -13.57 -22.47 -15.03
N LYS A 52 -14.16 -21.30 -15.34
CA LYS A 52 -13.41 -20.04 -15.48
C LYS A 52 -12.77 -19.61 -14.16
N VAL A 53 -13.49 -19.71 -13.05
CA VAL A 53 -12.96 -19.34 -11.72
C VAL A 53 -11.84 -20.28 -11.31
N ILE A 54 -11.98 -21.59 -11.49
CA ILE A 54 -10.91 -22.59 -11.25
C ILE A 54 -9.68 -22.27 -12.10
N SER A 55 -9.87 -22.02 -13.39
CA SER A 55 -8.76 -21.69 -14.30
C SER A 55 -8.02 -20.43 -13.83
N ILE A 56 -8.73 -19.38 -13.40
CA ILE A 56 -8.13 -18.16 -12.87
C ILE A 56 -7.33 -18.45 -11.62
N ILE A 57 -7.87 -19.19 -10.66
CA ILE A 57 -7.16 -19.52 -9.42
C ILE A 57 -5.90 -20.36 -9.73
N SER A 58 -6.00 -21.32 -10.65
CA SER A 58 -4.87 -22.16 -11.10
C SER A 58 -3.78 -21.31 -11.76
N GLU A 59 -4.15 -20.38 -12.62
CA GLU A 59 -3.23 -19.44 -13.25
C GLU A 59 -2.51 -18.57 -12.23
N GLN A 60 -3.27 -17.99 -11.28
CA GLN A 60 -2.67 -17.15 -10.24
C GLN A 60 -1.76 -17.96 -9.30
N ALA A 61 -2.14 -19.17 -8.91
CA ALA A 61 -1.32 -20.05 -8.10
C ALA A 61 0.02 -20.39 -8.81
N THR A 62 -0.04 -20.70 -10.11
CA THR A 62 1.14 -20.95 -10.93
C THR A 62 2.01 -19.71 -11.08
N THR A 63 1.40 -18.54 -11.31
CA THR A 63 2.09 -17.25 -11.48
C THR A 63 2.82 -16.79 -10.23
N ILE A 64 2.30 -17.11 -9.05
CA ILE A 64 2.96 -16.86 -7.76
C ILE A 64 4.27 -17.68 -7.66
N GLY A 65 4.34 -18.85 -8.29
CA GLY A 65 5.53 -19.69 -8.38
C GLY A 65 5.86 -20.44 -7.08
N ARG A 66 4.90 -20.58 -6.16
CA ARG A 66 5.05 -21.29 -4.87
C ARG A 66 4.37 -22.64 -4.85
N PHE A 67 3.58 -22.91 -5.87
CA PHE A 67 2.78 -24.10 -6.01
C PHE A 67 3.12 -24.81 -7.30
N ASP A 68 3.13 -26.14 -7.25
CA ASP A 68 3.08 -26.99 -8.42
C ASP A 68 1.61 -27.41 -8.59
N VAL A 69 0.89 -26.67 -9.45
CA VAL A 69 -0.55 -26.87 -9.65
C VAL A 69 -0.78 -28.07 -10.54
N ILE A 70 -1.49 -29.07 -10.02
CA ILE A 70 -1.84 -30.29 -10.72
C ILE A 70 -3.13 -30.09 -11.50
N ASP A 71 -3.09 -30.36 -12.81
CA ASP A 71 -4.26 -30.22 -13.69
C ASP A 71 -5.29 -31.33 -13.41
N ARG A 72 -6.50 -30.93 -13.05
CA ARG A 72 -7.61 -31.83 -12.79
C ARG A 72 -7.91 -32.75 -13.98
N ASN A 73 -7.85 -32.23 -15.21
CA ASN A 73 -8.13 -33.06 -16.40
C ASN A 73 -7.16 -34.19 -16.55
N MET A 74 -5.89 -34.04 -16.11
CA MET A 74 -4.92 -35.12 -16.07
C MET A 74 -5.29 -36.15 -15.00
N VAL A 75 -5.74 -35.68 -13.83
CA VAL A 75 -6.19 -36.57 -12.74
C VAL A 75 -7.44 -37.34 -13.14
N ASP A 76 -8.42 -36.68 -13.74
CA ASP A 76 -9.65 -37.32 -14.22
C ASP A 76 -9.33 -38.42 -15.27
N LYS A 77 -8.41 -38.18 -16.23
CA LYS A 77 -7.95 -39.19 -17.18
C LYS A 77 -7.26 -40.39 -16.53
N ILE A 78 -6.38 -40.13 -15.54
CA ILE A 78 -5.70 -41.22 -14.82
C ILE A 78 -6.73 -42.07 -14.05
N LEU A 79 -7.74 -41.42 -13.46
CA LEU A 79 -8.79 -42.12 -12.71
C LEU A 79 -9.76 -42.86 -13.62
N GLU A 80 -10.11 -42.30 -14.79
CA GLU A 80 -10.88 -43.00 -15.84
C GLU A 80 -10.15 -44.25 -16.33
N GLU A 81 -8.84 -44.17 -16.59
CA GLU A 81 -8.02 -45.32 -16.98
C GLU A 81 -7.95 -46.41 -15.91
N GLN A 82 -8.21 -46.06 -14.65
CA GLN A 82 -8.21 -46.98 -13.50
C GLN A 82 -9.62 -47.44 -13.08
N GLU A 83 -10.66 -47.22 -13.91
CA GLU A 83 -12.08 -47.56 -13.63
C GLU A 83 -12.67 -46.84 -12.40
N PHE A 84 -12.09 -45.68 -12.00
CA PHE A 84 -12.63 -44.86 -10.93
C PHE A 84 -13.61 -43.83 -11.49
N GLN A 85 -14.91 -43.99 -11.27
CA GLN A 85 -15.93 -42.98 -11.57
C GLN A 85 -15.93 -41.95 -10.45
N LEU A 86 -15.38 -40.75 -10.73
CA LEU A 86 -15.62 -39.54 -9.93
C LEU A 86 -16.99 -38.99 -10.27
N SER A 87 -18.01 -39.31 -9.46
CA SER A 87 -19.25 -38.55 -9.45
C SER A 87 -18.90 -37.10 -8.97
N GLY A 88 -19.37 -36.07 -9.66
CA GLY A 88 -18.98 -34.66 -9.55
C GLY A 88 -19.01 -33.97 -8.16
N LEU A 89 -19.16 -34.73 -7.08
CA LEU A 89 -19.11 -34.29 -5.68
C LEU A 89 -17.96 -35.00 -4.97
N VAL A 90 -16.93 -34.24 -4.61
CA VAL A 90 -15.80 -34.76 -3.84
C VAL A 90 -16.21 -34.79 -2.36
N LYS A 91 -16.46 -35.98 -1.82
CA LYS A 91 -16.64 -36.17 -0.37
C LYS A 91 -15.29 -36.08 0.33
N LYS A 92 -15.29 -35.66 1.60
CA LYS A 92 -14.07 -35.46 2.41
C LYS A 92 -13.14 -36.69 2.42
N ASN A 93 -13.70 -37.89 2.32
CA ASN A 93 -12.95 -39.16 2.28
C ASN A 93 -12.31 -39.44 0.90
N ASP A 94 -12.77 -38.78 -0.15
CA ASP A 94 -12.23 -38.99 -1.50
C ASP A 94 -11.07 -38.04 -1.80
N ILE A 95 -10.92 -36.97 -1.02
CA ILE A 95 -9.84 -35.99 -1.15
C ILE A 95 -8.47 -36.68 -0.90
N ALA A 96 -8.38 -37.52 0.11
CA ALA A 96 -7.16 -38.25 0.43
C ALA A 96 -6.75 -39.19 -0.70
N LYS A 97 -7.72 -39.88 -1.34
CA LYS A 97 -7.45 -40.75 -2.48
C LYS A 97 -6.97 -39.99 -3.73
N ILE A 98 -7.63 -38.85 -4.03
CA ILE A 98 -7.22 -37.99 -5.16
C ILE A 98 -5.80 -37.48 -4.94
N GLY A 99 -5.48 -37.05 -3.71
CA GLY A 99 -4.16 -36.56 -3.34
C GLY A 99 -3.07 -37.62 -3.48
N GLU A 100 -3.36 -38.86 -3.07
CA GLU A 100 -2.44 -39.99 -3.19
C GLU A 100 -2.09 -40.28 -4.66
N PHE A 101 -3.08 -40.25 -5.56
CA PHE A 101 -2.86 -40.42 -6.99
C PHE A 101 -2.17 -39.24 -7.66
N ALA A 102 -2.50 -38.02 -7.25
CA ALA A 102 -1.96 -36.80 -7.83
C ALA A 102 -0.64 -36.34 -7.21
N ALA A 103 -0.15 -37.02 -6.17
CA ALA A 103 0.98 -36.58 -5.35
C ALA A 103 0.80 -35.15 -4.80
N ALA A 104 -0.45 -34.70 -4.60
CA ALA A 104 -0.75 -33.38 -4.07
C ALA A 104 -0.68 -33.39 -2.53
N GLU A 105 -0.01 -32.39 -1.95
CA GLU A 105 -0.01 -32.18 -0.50
C GLU A 105 -1.26 -31.40 -0.03
N ILE A 106 -1.81 -30.56 -0.93
CA ILE A 106 -2.83 -29.59 -0.61
C ILE A 106 -3.97 -29.67 -1.62
N ALA A 107 -5.22 -29.67 -1.13
CA ALA A 107 -6.40 -29.46 -1.95
C ALA A 107 -7.02 -28.08 -1.63
N LEU A 108 -7.25 -27.27 -2.65
CA LEU A 108 -8.10 -26.10 -2.59
C LEU A 108 -9.51 -26.50 -3.00
N LEU A 109 -10.45 -26.39 -2.08
CA LEU A 109 -11.86 -26.61 -2.35
C LEU A 109 -12.54 -25.27 -2.64
N LEU A 110 -13.05 -25.12 -3.86
CA LEU A 110 -13.77 -23.92 -4.29
C LEU A 110 -15.27 -24.14 -4.18
N GLU A 111 -15.95 -23.19 -3.53
CA GLU A 111 -17.40 -23.10 -3.42
C GLU A 111 -17.85 -21.71 -3.89
N ILE A 112 -18.61 -21.63 -4.98
CA ILE A 112 -19.24 -20.37 -5.41
C ILE A 112 -20.49 -20.16 -4.57
N ILE A 113 -20.47 -19.17 -3.67
CA ILE A 113 -21.60 -18.85 -2.77
C ILE A 113 -22.65 -18.02 -3.49
N HIS A 114 -22.19 -17.06 -4.31
CA HIS A 114 -23.09 -16.14 -5.01
C HIS A 114 -22.48 -15.70 -6.34
N PHE A 115 -23.30 -15.66 -7.36
CA PHE A 115 -23.02 -14.97 -8.61
C PHE A 115 -24.29 -14.30 -9.12
N GLY A 116 -24.17 -13.03 -9.47
CA GLY A 116 -25.29 -12.25 -9.98
C GLY A 116 -24.87 -11.17 -10.96
N GLN A 117 -25.73 -10.92 -11.94
CA GLN A 117 -25.64 -9.79 -12.86
C GLN A 117 -26.98 -9.05 -12.90
N LYS A 118 -26.96 -7.76 -12.58
CA LYS A 118 -28.14 -6.90 -12.63
C LYS A 118 -27.82 -5.57 -13.29
N GLY A 119 -28.77 -5.04 -14.06
CA GLY A 119 -28.74 -3.67 -14.55
C GLY A 119 -28.94 -2.70 -13.38
N ILE A 120 -28.08 -1.71 -13.26
CA ILE A 120 -28.23 -0.61 -12.31
C ILE A 120 -28.67 0.60 -13.12
N PRO A 121 -29.81 1.27 -12.75
CA PRO A 121 -30.15 2.53 -13.37
C PRO A 121 -28.99 3.50 -13.29
N MET A 122 -28.60 4.14 -14.38
CA MET A 122 -27.77 5.32 -14.31
C MET A 122 -28.58 6.35 -13.55
N THR A 123 -28.19 6.66 -12.34
CA THR A 123 -28.67 7.87 -11.68
C THR A 123 -28.11 9.02 -12.49
N GLU A 124 -28.96 9.70 -13.25
CA GLU A 124 -28.71 11.09 -13.60
C GLU A 124 -28.35 11.75 -12.29
N ASP A 125 -27.21 12.36 -12.29
CA ASP A 125 -26.44 12.94 -11.20
C ASP A 125 -27.30 13.23 -9.97
N GLY A 126 -27.24 12.34 -9.01
CA GLY A 126 -27.99 12.53 -7.77
C GLY A 126 -27.43 13.74 -7.07
N SER A 127 -28.12 14.84 -7.23
CA SER A 127 -28.07 15.92 -6.25
C SER A 127 -28.52 15.32 -4.92
N GLU A 128 -27.60 14.72 -4.17
CA GLU A 128 -27.77 14.57 -2.73
C GLU A 128 -28.02 16.00 -2.23
N LYS A 129 -29.23 16.23 -1.73
CA LYS A 129 -29.52 17.42 -0.92
C LYS A 129 -28.60 17.36 0.28
N GLU A 130 -27.36 17.86 0.09
CA GLU A 130 -26.43 18.08 1.17
C GLU A 130 -26.96 19.24 1.99
N GLU A 131 -27.22 18.96 3.26
CA GLU A 131 -27.41 19.99 4.28
C GLU A 131 -26.27 21.02 4.20
N GLU A 132 -26.66 22.28 4.13
CA GLU A 132 -25.79 23.45 4.14
C GLU A 132 -24.87 23.44 5.36
N ASN A 133 -23.68 22.86 5.22
CA ASN A 133 -22.54 23.19 6.03
C ASN A 133 -21.35 23.45 5.10
N ASN A 134 -21.33 24.69 4.60
CA ASN A 134 -20.29 25.26 3.77
C ASN A 134 -18.97 25.34 4.53
N THR A 135 -18.13 24.33 4.43
CA THR A 135 -16.75 24.43 4.84
C THR A 135 -15.89 24.60 3.57
N LEU A 136 -15.09 25.65 3.52
CA LEU A 136 -14.13 25.98 2.45
C LEU A 136 -13.33 24.75 1.99
N PHE A 137 -13.03 23.85 2.93
CA PHE A 137 -12.37 22.56 2.69
C PHE A 137 -13.17 21.63 1.73
N LYS A 138 -14.51 21.53 1.90
CA LYS A 138 -15.37 20.72 1.00
C LYS A 138 -15.35 21.26 -0.43
N TRP A 139 -15.28 22.58 -0.59
CA TRP A 139 -15.24 23.23 -1.90
C TRP A 139 -13.92 22.95 -2.63
N VAL A 140 -12.76 23.06 -1.95
CA VAL A 140 -11.43 22.78 -2.56
C VAL A 140 -11.32 21.33 -2.95
N VAL A 141 -11.73 20.41 -2.08
CA VAL A 141 -11.72 18.97 -2.37
C VAL A 141 -12.68 18.65 -3.54
N LYS A 142 -13.88 19.27 -3.56
CA LYS A 142 -14.87 19.08 -4.62
C LYS A 142 -14.36 19.58 -5.98
N THR A 143 -13.68 20.72 -6.03
CA THR A 143 -13.20 21.31 -7.31
C THR A 143 -12.00 20.56 -7.86
N VAL A 144 -10.97 20.30 -7.05
CA VAL A 144 -9.74 19.64 -7.53
C VAL A 144 -9.94 18.14 -7.75
N VAL A 145 -10.68 17.47 -6.85
CA VAL A 145 -10.93 16.03 -6.94
C VAL A 145 -12.00 15.73 -7.99
N LYS A 146 -13.02 16.58 -8.14
CA LYS A 146 -14.07 16.40 -9.13
C LYS A 146 -13.52 16.50 -10.56
N GLU A 147 -12.71 17.52 -10.88
CA GLU A 147 -12.09 17.65 -12.21
C GLU A 147 -11.17 16.46 -12.55
N THR A 148 -10.44 15.92 -11.56
CA THR A 148 -9.57 14.75 -11.75
C THR A 148 -10.39 13.47 -11.92
N ILE A 149 -11.46 13.30 -11.13
CA ILE A 149 -12.35 12.12 -11.19
C ILE A 149 -13.24 12.16 -12.45
N ASP A 150 -13.76 13.33 -12.82
CA ASP A 150 -14.60 13.48 -14.01
C ASP A 150 -13.79 13.26 -15.30
N ASN A 151 -12.52 13.67 -15.35
CA ASN A 151 -11.60 13.33 -16.44
C ASN A 151 -11.26 11.83 -16.51
N ILE A 152 -11.23 11.13 -15.38
CA ILE A 152 -11.05 9.67 -15.33
C ILE A 152 -12.36 8.96 -15.71
N LYS A 153 -13.51 9.43 -15.22
CA LYS A 153 -14.83 8.89 -15.54
C LYS A 153 -15.25 9.17 -16.98
N ALA A 154 -14.95 10.33 -17.54
CA ALA A 154 -15.28 10.66 -18.93
C ALA A 154 -14.60 9.76 -19.96
N ARG A 155 -13.42 9.17 -19.64
CA ARG A 155 -12.79 8.16 -20.49
C ARG A 155 -13.49 6.81 -20.45
N ASP A 156 -14.11 6.44 -19.32
CA ASP A 156 -14.82 5.16 -19.17
C ASP A 156 -16.31 5.26 -19.60
N THR A 157 -16.95 6.42 -19.48
CA THR A 157 -18.37 6.59 -19.81
C THR A 157 -18.67 6.65 -21.31
N LEU A 158 -17.73 7.04 -22.14
CA LEU A 158 -17.91 7.11 -23.60
C LEU A 158 -18.06 5.74 -24.30
N ALA A 159 -17.86 4.64 -23.59
CA ALA A 159 -17.92 3.27 -24.12
C ALA A 159 -19.11 2.45 -23.59
N LEU A 160 -20.01 3.00 -22.75
CA LEU A 160 -20.98 2.21 -22.00
C LEU A 160 -22.42 2.41 -22.50
N GLU A 161 -22.90 1.47 -23.31
CA GLU A 161 -24.33 1.39 -23.70
C GLU A 161 -25.21 0.85 -22.55
N ASN A 162 -24.63 0.12 -21.57
CA ASN A 162 -25.35 -0.49 -20.44
C ASN A 162 -24.56 -0.37 -19.13
N ASN A 163 -25.25 -0.25 -18.02
CA ASN A 163 -24.68 -0.19 -16.69
C ASN A 163 -25.00 -1.48 -15.92
N ILE A 164 -24.17 -2.52 -16.10
CA ILE A 164 -24.38 -3.84 -15.49
C ILE A 164 -23.46 -3.98 -14.28
N GLN A 165 -24.05 -4.30 -13.12
CA GLN A 165 -23.30 -4.77 -11.96
C GLN A 165 -23.17 -6.28 -12.02
N THR A 166 -21.93 -6.78 -12.00
CA THR A 166 -21.59 -8.19 -11.84
C THR A 166 -20.93 -8.40 -10.49
N GLU A 167 -21.41 -9.34 -9.70
CA GLU A 167 -20.87 -9.69 -8.39
C GLU A 167 -20.63 -11.19 -8.29
N LEU A 168 -19.49 -11.58 -7.72
CA LEU A 168 -19.15 -12.96 -7.40
C LEU A 168 -18.58 -13.04 -5.98
N LYS A 169 -19.11 -14.01 -5.21
CA LYS A 169 -18.58 -14.39 -3.89
C LYS A 169 -18.27 -15.87 -3.91
N ALA A 170 -17.04 -16.22 -3.60
CA ALA A 170 -16.61 -17.61 -3.49
C ALA A 170 -15.85 -17.83 -2.18
N LYS A 171 -15.92 -19.05 -1.69
CA LYS A 171 -15.14 -19.52 -0.55
C LYS A 171 -14.13 -20.53 -1.04
N VAL A 172 -12.91 -20.37 -0.58
CA VAL A 172 -11.83 -21.32 -0.81
C VAL A 172 -11.41 -21.92 0.53
N THR A 173 -11.43 -23.24 0.61
CA THR A 173 -10.99 -23.99 1.80
C THR A 173 -9.75 -24.78 1.46
N ILE A 174 -8.71 -24.65 2.26
CA ILE A 174 -7.45 -25.37 2.11
C ILE A 174 -7.46 -26.56 3.01
N ILE A 175 -7.24 -27.73 2.41
CA ILE A 175 -7.19 -29.01 3.13
C ILE A 175 -5.82 -29.62 2.92
N ASN A 176 -5.18 -30.03 4.00
CA ASN A 176 -4.03 -30.91 3.95
C ASN A 176 -4.54 -32.32 3.60
N ILE A 177 -4.05 -32.89 2.50
CA ILE A 177 -4.57 -34.12 1.95
C ILE A 177 -4.22 -35.31 2.85
N GLU A 178 -3.01 -35.35 3.40
CA GLU A 178 -2.55 -36.44 4.25
C GLU A 178 -3.39 -36.56 5.53
N SER A 179 -3.66 -35.42 6.18
CA SER A 179 -4.42 -35.41 7.45
C SER A 179 -5.93 -35.29 7.26
N GLY A 180 -6.40 -34.86 6.09
CA GLY A 180 -7.80 -34.51 5.82
C GLY A 180 -8.30 -33.30 6.60
N ILE A 181 -7.41 -32.55 7.26
CA ILE A 181 -7.75 -31.42 8.11
C ILE A 181 -7.77 -30.13 7.30
N SER A 182 -8.80 -29.30 7.49
CA SER A 182 -8.85 -27.95 6.96
C SER A 182 -7.85 -27.06 7.71
N GLU A 183 -6.80 -26.59 7.00
CA GLU A 183 -5.78 -25.72 7.56
C GLU A 183 -6.25 -24.27 7.65
N SER A 184 -6.97 -23.81 6.63
CA SER A 184 -7.47 -22.43 6.54
C SER A 184 -8.61 -22.30 5.53
N SER A 185 -9.30 -21.18 5.58
CA SER A 185 -10.28 -20.80 4.56
C SER A 185 -10.27 -19.29 4.37
N PHE A 186 -10.61 -18.85 3.16
CA PHE A 186 -10.74 -17.44 2.83
C PHE A 186 -11.86 -17.23 1.82
N SER A 187 -12.38 -16.01 1.77
CA SER A 187 -13.39 -15.61 0.78
C SER A 187 -12.75 -14.79 -0.32
N LEU A 188 -13.17 -15.05 -1.54
CA LEU A 188 -12.89 -14.23 -2.72
C LEU A 188 -14.15 -13.42 -3.01
N ASN A 189 -13.99 -12.09 -3.12
CA ASN A 189 -15.08 -11.19 -3.41
C ASN A 189 -14.67 -10.28 -4.56
N ALA A 190 -15.44 -10.30 -5.63
CA ALA A 190 -15.21 -9.43 -6.76
C ALA A 190 -16.53 -8.83 -7.25
N SER A 191 -16.54 -7.54 -7.55
CA SER A 191 -17.70 -6.86 -8.10
C SER A 191 -17.27 -5.75 -9.04
N TYR A 192 -17.95 -5.61 -10.14
CA TYR A 192 -17.70 -4.51 -11.08
C TYR A 192 -19.06 -3.98 -11.60
N THR A 193 -19.15 -2.66 -11.70
CA THR A 193 -20.33 -1.98 -12.24
C THR A 193 -19.94 -1.18 -13.46
N GLY A 194 -20.63 -1.40 -14.58
CA GLY A 194 -20.43 -0.68 -15.84
C GLY A 194 -20.35 -1.59 -17.06
N GLY A 195 -20.70 -1.04 -18.23
CA GLY A 195 -20.66 -1.72 -19.51
C GLY A 195 -21.69 -2.80 -19.72
N THR A 196 -21.51 -3.55 -20.79
CA THR A 196 -22.32 -4.72 -21.13
C THR A 196 -22.12 -5.86 -20.13
N ARG A 197 -22.99 -6.88 -20.19
CA ARG A 197 -22.86 -8.08 -19.33
C ARG A 197 -21.50 -8.76 -19.46
N ASP A 198 -21.00 -8.91 -20.69
CA ASP A 198 -19.72 -9.57 -20.94
C ASP A 198 -18.56 -8.71 -20.47
N TYR A 199 -18.59 -7.40 -20.71
CA TYR A 199 -17.56 -6.48 -20.24
C TYR A 199 -17.46 -6.46 -18.71
N SER A 200 -18.60 -6.33 -18.04
CA SER A 200 -18.68 -6.34 -16.58
C SER A 200 -18.18 -7.67 -15.99
N LEU A 201 -18.51 -8.81 -16.65
CA LEU A 201 -18.02 -10.13 -16.25
C LEU A 201 -16.49 -10.22 -16.35
N VAL A 202 -15.90 -9.78 -17.47
CA VAL A 202 -14.44 -9.81 -17.66
C VAL A 202 -13.73 -8.95 -16.63
N LYS A 203 -14.22 -7.74 -16.37
CA LYS A 203 -13.63 -6.84 -15.35
C LYS A 203 -13.74 -7.42 -13.95
N MET A 204 -14.86 -8.01 -13.58
CA MET A 204 -15.03 -8.71 -12.30
C MET A 204 -14.07 -9.91 -12.18
N LEU A 205 -13.90 -10.71 -13.23
CA LEU A 205 -12.97 -11.84 -13.23
C LEU A 205 -11.50 -11.39 -13.09
N ASN A 206 -11.12 -10.26 -13.68
CA ASN A 206 -9.80 -9.67 -13.48
C ASN A 206 -9.57 -9.24 -12.03
N GLN A 207 -10.59 -8.65 -11.40
CA GLN A 207 -10.53 -8.29 -9.98
C GLN A 207 -10.45 -9.54 -9.08
N LEU A 208 -11.19 -10.60 -9.44
CA LEU A 208 -11.12 -11.89 -8.76
C LEU A 208 -9.69 -12.48 -8.83
N ALA A 209 -9.04 -12.38 -9.99
CA ALA A 209 -7.66 -12.85 -10.20
C ALA A 209 -6.68 -12.15 -9.26
N GLU A 210 -6.80 -10.82 -9.11
CA GLU A 210 -5.96 -10.06 -8.19
C GLU A 210 -6.22 -10.42 -6.72
N ASP A 211 -7.50 -10.56 -6.31
CA ASP A 211 -7.84 -10.97 -4.94
C ASP A 211 -7.32 -12.38 -4.65
N ALA A 212 -7.50 -13.32 -5.57
CA ALA A 212 -6.98 -14.68 -5.46
C ALA A 212 -5.45 -14.68 -5.32
N ARG A 213 -4.74 -13.90 -6.13
CA ARG A 213 -3.28 -13.77 -6.08
C ARG A 213 -2.79 -13.27 -4.71
N ILE A 214 -3.45 -12.25 -4.17
CA ILE A 214 -3.12 -11.68 -2.86
C ILE A 214 -3.34 -12.72 -1.76
N LYS A 215 -4.52 -13.37 -1.74
CA LYS A 215 -4.89 -14.35 -0.72
C LYS A 215 -3.99 -15.60 -0.74
N LEU A 216 -3.71 -16.14 -1.92
CA LEU A 216 -2.80 -17.28 -2.07
C LEU A 216 -1.38 -16.95 -1.61
N LYS A 217 -0.91 -15.74 -1.90
CA LYS A 217 0.39 -15.26 -1.42
C LYS A 217 0.44 -15.12 0.10
N GLU A 218 -0.64 -14.65 0.72
CA GLU A 218 -0.74 -14.48 2.18
C GLU A 218 -0.67 -15.80 2.94
N ILE A 219 -1.22 -16.86 2.36
CA ILE A 219 -1.26 -18.19 3.01
C ILE A 219 0.10 -18.86 2.96
N TYR A 220 0.81 -18.72 1.85
CA TYR A 220 2.12 -19.35 1.63
C TYR A 220 3.23 -18.30 1.53
N MET A 221 3.51 -17.65 2.65
CA MET A 221 4.67 -16.76 2.76
C MET A 221 5.96 -17.58 2.84
N ILE A 222 7.00 -17.10 2.15
CA ILE A 222 8.31 -17.75 2.14
C ILE A 222 9.02 -17.50 3.46
N THR A 223 9.49 -18.59 4.09
CA THR A 223 10.47 -18.54 5.17
C THR A 223 11.83 -18.93 4.64
N SER A 224 12.80 -18.06 4.79
CA SER A 224 14.17 -18.24 4.33
C SER A 224 15.15 -18.16 5.49
N GLU A 225 16.44 -18.44 5.20
CA GLU A 225 17.52 -18.28 6.18
C GLU A 225 18.62 -17.39 5.62
N VAL A 226 19.24 -16.60 6.51
CA VAL A 226 20.41 -15.76 6.17
C VAL A 226 21.63 -16.65 6.08
N ILE A 227 22.21 -16.76 4.88
CA ILE A 227 23.40 -17.59 4.60
C ILE A 227 24.66 -16.79 4.87
N ASP A 228 24.65 -15.48 4.54
CA ASP A 228 25.81 -14.63 4.65
C ASP A 228 25.40 -13.17 4.87
N VAL A 229 26.31 -12.35 5.46
CA VAL A 229 26.09 -10.92 5.77
C VAL A 229 27.28 -10.10 5.31
N GLU A 230 27.13 -9.34 4.23
CA GLU A 230 28.16 -8.51 3.60
C GLU A 230 27.81 -7.02 3.72
N GLY A 231 28.27 -6.35 4.76
CA GLY A 231 28.04 -4.91 4.94
C GLY A 231 26.57 -4.54 5.06
N SER A 232 26.01 -3.92 4.02
CA SER A 232 24.60 -3.53 3.93
C SER A 232 23.73 -4.56 3.18
N TYR A 233 24.29 -5.70 2.83
CA TYR A 233 23.61 -6.78 2.11
C TYR A 233 23.63 -8.07 2.91
N ILE A 234 22.67 -8.91 2.63
CA ILE A 234 22.64 -10.30 3.09
C ILE A 234 22.35 -11.21 1.90
N ASN A 235 22.84 -12.45 2.00
CA ASN A 235 22.47 -13.52 1.09
C ASN A 235 21.52 -14.47 1.82
N MET A 236 20.44 -14.91 1.12
CA MET A 236 19.38 -15.75 1.69
C MET A 236 19.17 -17.00 0.85
N PHE A 237 18.69 -18.06 1.49
CA PHE A 237 18.44 -19.38 0.91
C PHE A 237 17.05 -19.47 0.29
N SER A 238 16.69 -18.55 -0.59
CA SER A 238 15.44 -18.60 -1.37
C SER A 238 15.63 -17.82 -2.66
N GLY A 239 15.17 -18.37 -3.77
CA GLY A 239 15.41 -17.83 -5.08
C GLY A 239 14.18 -17.86 -6.00
N LYS A 240 14.45 -17.80 -7.30
CA LYS A 240 13.44 -17.80 -8.37
C LYS A 240 12.57 -19.06 -8.35
N ASN A 241 13.12 -20.21 -7.94
CA ASN A 241 12.40 -21.47 -7.85
C ASN A 241 11.16 -21.41 -6.94
N LEU A 242 11.17 -20.54 -5.94
CA LEU A 242 10.05 -20.31 -5.02
C LEU A 242 9.19 -19.09 -5.41
N GLY A 243 9.30 -18.61 -6.64
CA GLY A 243 8.54 -17.45 -7.10
C GLY A 243 8.95 -16.11 -6.46
N LEU A 244 10.16 -16.05 -5.88
CA LEU A 244 10.66 -14.83 -5.31
C LEU A 244 10.86 -13.76 -6.39
N LYS A 245 10.47 -12.52 -6.11
CA LYS A 245 10.58 -11.37 -7.04
C LYS A 245 11.47 -10.27 -6.45
N LYS A 246 12.18 -9.55 -7.32
CA LYS A 246 12.89 -8.32 -6.93
C LYS A 246 11.92 -7.36 -6.25
N GLY A 247 12.39 -6.70 -5.19
CA GLY A 247 11.56 -5.80 -4.39
C GLY A 247 10.76 -6.48 -3.27
N ALA A 248 10.70 -7.82 -3.21
CA ALA A 248 10.10 -8.52 -2.09
C ALA A 248 10.81 -8.16 -0.77
N MET A 249 10.04 -8.03 0.30
CA MET A 249 10.55 -7.62 1.60
C MET A 249 10.44 -8.74 2.62
N PHE A 250 11.46 -8.84 3.45
CA PHE A 250 11.55 -9.84 4.52
C PHE A 250 11.88 -9.18 5.86
N GLU A 251 11.27 -9.70 6.92
CA GLU A 251 11.65 -9.40 8.31
C GLU A 251 12.66 -10.45 8.79
N ILE A 252 13.83 -10.00 9.21
CA ILE A 252 14.84 -10.88 9.81
C ILE A 252 14.58 -11.02 11.30
N ALA A 253 14.53 -12.27 11.78
CA ALA A 253 14.37 -12.58 13.20
C ALA A 253 15.39 -13.62 13.65
N SER A 254 15.70 -13.64 14.96
CA SER A 254 16.44 -14.76 15.55
C SER A 254 15.60 -16.02 15.45
N LYS A 255 16.23 -17.20 15.48
CA LYS A 255 15.52 -18.46 15.55
C LYS A 255 14.55 -18.50 16.75
N ASN A 256 13.51 -19.29 16.66
CA ASN A 256 12.55 -19.50 17.73
C ASN A 256 13.26 -20.08 18.98
N ARG A 257 12.72 -19.78 20.15
CA ARG A 257 13.30 -20.24 21.44
C ARG A 257 12.32 -21.16 22.13
N LEU A 258 12.81 -22.32 22.54
CA LEU A 258 12.08 -23.21 23.44
C LEU A 258 12.07 -22.67 24.86
N LYS A 259 10.91 -22.62 25.47
CA LYS A 259 10.74 -22.33 26.90
C LYS A 259 9.83 -23.38 27.49
N THR A 260 10.25 -23.97 28.60
CA THR A 260 9.36 -24.87 29.38
C THR A 260 8.51 -24.05 30.33
N TYR A 261 7.19 -24.19 30.24
CA TYR A 261 6.25 -23.57 31.14
C TYR A 261 5.24 -24.62 31.63
N LYS A 262 5.12 -24.82 32.93
CA LYS A 262 4.27 -25.84 33.57
C LYS A 262 4.45 -27.24 32.95
N GLY A 263 5.70 -27.64 32.71
CA GLY A 263 6.05 -28.94 32.13
C GLY A 263 5.86 -29.06 30.61
N LYS A 264 5.24 -28.08 29.93
CA LYS A 264 5.05 -28.08 28.49
C LYS A 264 6.13 -27.26 27.80
N ARG A 265 6.75 -27.82 26.75
CA ARG A 265 7.68 -27.08 25.88
C ARG A 265 6.89 -26.17 24.96
N ILE A 266 7.18 -24.86 24.99
CA ILE A 266 6.53 -23.81 24.19
C ILE A 266 7.59 -23.19 23.30
N SER A 267 7.34 -23.17 22.00
CA SER A 267 8.15 -22.41 21.05
C SER A 267 7.74 -20.93 21.09
N LEU A 268 8.68 -20.05 21.42
CA LEU A 268 8.48 -18.62 21.41
C LEU A 268 9.08 -18.04 20.14
N PRO A 269 8.39 -17.11 19.46
CA PRO A 269 8.90 -16.48 18.25
C PRO A 269 10.23 -15.76 18.50
N GLY A 270 11.09 -15.80 17.51
CA GLY A 270 12.37 -15.11 17.52
C GLY A 270 12.20 -13.59 17.60
N LYS A 271 13.17 -12.91 18.19
CA LYS A 271 13.18 -11.44 18.25
C LYS A 271 13.56 -10.88 16.88
N THR A 272 12.77 -9.97 16.36
CA THR A 272 13.03 -9.29 15.09
C THR A 272 14.31 -8.45 15.14
N ARG A 273 15.05 -8.41 14.05
CA ARG A 273 16.39 -7.79 13.94
C ARG A 273 16.46 -6.66 12.93
N GLY A 274 15.76 -6.79 11.80
CA GLY A 274 15.77 -5.81 10.73
C GLY A 274 14.81 -6.17 9.61
N LEU A 275 14.77 -5.30 8.61
CA LEU A 275 14.07 -5.50 7.34
C LEU A 275 15.06 -5.50 6.21
N VAL A 276 14.81 -6.34 5.23
CA VAL A 276 15.61 -6.43 4.01
C VAL A 276 14.70 -6.41 2.78
N LYS A 277 15.20 -5.89 1.67
CA LYS A 277 14.55 -5.84 0.38
C LYS A 277 15.39 -6.59 -0.64
N ILE A 278 14.78 -7.51 -1.38
CA ILE A 278 15.46 -8.30 -2.41
C ILE A 278 15.92 -7.39 -3.55
N THR A 279 17.23 -7.42 -3.85
CA THR A 279 17.84 -6.69 -4.96
C THR A 279 18.16 -7.59 -6.14
N ASP A 280 18.68 -8.82 -5.86
CA ASP A 280 19.09 -9.75 -6.87
C ASP A 280 18.61 -11.16 -6.55
N ILE A 281 18.26 -11.91 -7.58
CA ILE A 281 17.66 -13.24 -7.44
C ILE A 281 18.41 -14.21 -8.32
N GLY A 282 19.00 -15.21 -7.69
CA GLY A 282 19.50 -16.43 -8.32
C GLY A 282 18.42 -17.53 -8.39
N LEU A 283 18.80 -18.71 -8.78
CA LEU A 283 17.89 -19.86 -8.90
C LEU A 283 17.37 -20.28 -7.51
N ASP A 284 18.29 -20.55 -6.57
CA ASP A 284 18.02 -21.08 -5.23
C ASP A 284 18.37 -20.10 -4.11
N GLY A 285 19.00 -18.98 -4.43
CA GLY A 285 19.42 -17.96 -3.49
C GLY A 285 19.08 -16.55 -3.95
N SER A 286 19.09 -15.61 -3.02
CA SER A 286 18.86 -14.20 -3.33
C SER A 286 19.76 -13.31 -2.49
N ARG A 287 20.04 -12.12 -3.02
CA ARG A 287 20.72 -11.03 -2.32
C ARG A 287 19.72 -9.96 -1.95
N ALA A 288 19.78 -9.49 -0.71
CA ALA A 288 18.89 -8.49 -0.19
C ALA A 288 19.66 -7.34 0.47
N LYS A 289 19.21 -6.10 0.21
CA LYS A 289 19.71 -4.88 0.87
C LYS A 289 19.03 -4.72 2.23
N ILE A 290 19.81 -4.47 3.28
CA ILE A 290 19.28 -4.13 4.60
C ILE A 290 18.71 -2.72 4.54
N VAL A 291 17.39 -2.60 4.61
CA VAL A 291 16.69 -1.31 4.54
C VAL A 291 16.41 -0.70 5.92
N ARG A 292 16.27 -1.56 6.95
CA ARG A 292 16.18 -1.13 8.35
C ARG A 292 16.89 -2.14 9.25
N LYS A 293 17.55 -1.65 10.30
CA LYS A 293 18.27 -2.51 11.24
C LYS A 293 18.13 -1.94 12.64
N TRP A 294 17.55 -2.70 13.52
CA TRP A 294 17.47 -2.35 14.95
C TRP A 294 18.27 -3.27 15.85
N ARG A 295 18.77 -4.39 15.30
CA ARG A 295 19.73 -5.29 15.97
C ARG A 295 20.67 -5.91 14.94
N LYS A 296 21.82 -6.42 15.39
CA LYS A 296 22.79 -7.09 14.52
C LYS A 296 22.15 -8.29 13.84
N ILE A 297 22.20 -8.32 12.51
CA ILE A 297 21.81 -9.47 11.68
C ILE A 297 23.01 -10.41 11.61
N LYS A 298 22.77 -11.71 11.75
CA LYS A 298 23.79 -12.77 11.75
C LYS A 298 23.36 -13.91 10.81
N VAL A 299 24.33 -14.69 10.34
CA VAL A 299 24.10 -15.93 9.63
C VAL A 299 23.28 -16.89 10.49
N GLY A 300 22.43 -17.71 9.87
CA GLY A 300 21.53 -18.66 10.52
C GLY A 300 20.26 -18.03 11.09
N GLN A 301 20.02 -16.73 10.90
CA GLN A 301 18.75 -16.09 11.29
C GLN A 301 17.69 -16.31 10.23
N LYS A 302 16.43 -16.38 10.66
CA LYS A 302 15.29 -16.60 9.77
C LYS A 302 14.85 -15.31 9.11
N ALA A 303 14.43 -15.41 7.87
CA ALA A 303 13.87 -14.33 7.08
C ALA A 303 12.42 -14.69 6.72
N TYR A 304 11.46 -13.94 7.24
CA TYR A 304 10.04 -14.12 7.00
C TYR A 304 9.57 -13.09 5.98
N GLU A 305 8.97 -13.57 4.89
CA GLU A 305 8.40 -12.68 3.88
C GLU A 305 7.30 -11.80 4.48
N LEU A 306 7.23 -10.56 4.06
CA LEU A 306 6.13 -9.65 4.43
C LEU A 306 4.98 -9.78 3.44
N LYS A 307 3.75 -9.70 3.94
CA LYS A 307 2.52 -9.74 3.12
C LYS A 307 2.50 -8.63 2.09
N SER A 308 2.89 -7.44 2.49
CA SER A 308 2.95 -6.25 1.64
C SER A 308 4.17 -5.41 1.99
N SER A 309 4.55 -4.51 1.10
CA SER A 309 5.53 -3.49 1.43
C SER A 309 5.00 -2.60 2.56
N PRO A 310 5.85 -2.24 3.53
CA PRO A 310 5.42 -1.37 4.62
C PRO A 310 4.92 -0.03 4.12
N TRP A 311 3.85 0.46 4.74
CA TRP A 311 3.31 1.80 4.50
C TRP A 311 4.06 2.80 5.36
N ILE A 312 4.55 3.88 4.75
CA ILE A 312 5.25 4.96 5.44
C ILE A 312 4.42 6.22 5.35
N THR A 313 4.20 6.84 6.49
CA THR A 313 3.55 8.15 6.61
C THR A 313 4.40 9.05 7.48
N ASP A 314 4.58 10.30 7.07
CA ASP A 314 5.26 11.33 7.86
C ASP A 314 4.25 12.39 8.28
N MET A 315 4.42 12.92 9.48
CA MET A 315 3.74 14.13 9.94
C MET A 315 4.82 15.14 10.31
N SER A 316 4.80 16.28 9.67
CA SER A 316 5.85 17.28 9.74
C SER A 316 5.31 18.59 10.32
N PHE A 317 6.16 19.27 11.07
CA PHE A 317 5.99 20.65 11.43
C PHE A 317 7.12 21.45 10.77
N ILE A 318 6.76 22.46 9.97
CA ILE A 318 7.68 23.24 9.15
C ILE A 318 7.65 24.68 9.66
N PHE A 319 8.80 25.30 9.72
CA PHE A 319 8.95 26.70 10.12
C PHE A 319 10.10 27.37 9.37
N SER A 320 9.99 28.66 9.13
CA SER A 320 11.02 29.46 8.47
C SER A 320 11.27 30.76 9.19
N LYS A 321 12.39 31.41 8.84
CA LYS A 321 12.71 32.75 9.28
C LYS A 321 11.70 33.79 8.76
N ASN A 322 11.04 33.52 7.63
CA ASN A 322 10.04 34.39 7.00
C ASN A 322 8.63 34.17 7.58
N HIS A 323 8.54 33.71 8.83
CA HIS A 323 7.27 33.52 9.53
C HIS A 323 6.26 32.62 8.79
N ARG A 324 6.74 31.57 8.12
CA ARG A 324 5.88 30.49 7.64
C ARG A 324 5.81 29.39 8.69
N TYR A 325 4.60 28.98 9.00
CA TYR A 325 4.28 27.89 9.92
C TYR A 325 3.37 26.91 9.21
N GLU A 326 3.77 25.64 9.15
CA GLU A 326 3.02 24.65 8.40
C GLU A 326 3.00 23.31 9.14
N ILE A 327 1.87 22.63 9.05
CA ILE A 327 1.72 21.21 9.36
C ILE A 327 1.51 20.49 8.04
N SER A 328 2.33 19.49 7.76
CA SER A 328 2.16 18.68 6.57
C SER A 328 2.11 17.19 6.90
N GLY A 329 1.34 16.46 6.09
CA GLY A 329 1.28 15.01 6.11
C GLY A 329 1.79 14.44 4.79
N LYS A 330 2.63 13.39 4.83
CA LYS A 330 3.14 12.70 3.63
C LYS A 330 2.77 11.22 3.66
N ALA A 331 2.37 10.69 2.51
CA ALA A 331 2.18 9.26 2.30
C ALA A 331 3.13 8.79 1.19
N TRP A 332 4.02 7.86 1.51
CA TRP A 332 5.09 7.42 0.62
C TRP A 332 4.67 6.26 -0.28
N ILE A 333 5.05 6.34 -1.56
CA ILE A 333 4.87 5.30 -2.57
C ILE A 333 6.21 4.58 -2.76
N ASN A 334 6.17 3.25 -3.00
CA ASN A 334 7.36 2.42 -3.22
C ASN A 334 8.42 2.57 -2.12
N SER A 335 7.98 2.48 -0.88
CA SER A 335 8.85 2.55 0.30
C SER A 335 10.10 1.69 0.17
N TYR A 336 11.22 2.19 0.68
CA TYR A 336 12.54 1.51 0.66
C TYR A 336 13.13 1.25 -0.74
N SER A 337 12.75 2.02 -1.74
CA SER A 337 13.51 2.14 -3.00
C SER A 337 14.53 3.25 -2.88
N ASP A 338 15.58 3.21 -3.71
CA ASP A 338 16.55 4.32 -3.77
C ASP A 338 15.86 5.59 -4.30
N PHE A 339 14.86 5.41 -5.17
CA PHE A 339 13.99 6.45 -5.67
C PHE A 339 12.55 6.22 -5.21
N THR A 340 11.95 7.19 -4.52
CA THR A 340 10.60 7.11 -3.96
C THR A 340 9.81 8.37 -4.26
N GLY A 341 8.48 8.23 -4.35
CA GLY A 341 7.55 9.35 -4.42
C GLY A 341 6.70 9.45 -3.15
N SER A 342 6.13 10.61 -2.89
CA SER A 342 5.09 10.78 -1.89
C SER A 342 4.01 11.73 -2.35
N PHE A 343 2.80 11.56 -1.81
CA PHE A 343 1.74 12.57 -1.82
C PHE A 343 1.77 13.32 -0.50
N ASN A 344 1.61 14.64 -0.59
CA ASN A 344 1.68 15.53 0.55
C ASN A 344 0.39 16.33 0.68
N PHE A 345 0.01 16.59 1.92
CA PHE A 345 -1.01 17.56 2.28
C PHE A 345 -0.34 18.67 3.09
N HIS A 346 -0.66 19.91 2.82
CA HIS A 346 -0.11 21.10 3.45
C HIS A 346 -1.22 21.94 4.06
N LEU A 347 -1.03 22.40 5.29
CA LEU A 347 -1.90 23.37 5.97
C LEU A 347 -1.02 24.32 6.77
N GLY A 348 -1.11 25.61 6.50
CA GLY A 348 -0.22 26.55 7.15
C GLY A 348 -0.65 28.00 7.06
N SER A 349 0.27 28.85 7.47
CA SER A 349 0.18 30.29 7.33
C SER A 349 1.54 30.87 6.92
N ILE A 350 1.52 31.95 6.16
CA ILE A 350 2.69 32.63 5.64
C ILE A 350 2.50 34.15 5.77
N LEU A 351 3.58 34.83 6.12
CA LEU A 351 3.60 36.30 6.14
C LEU A 351 3.71 36.82 4.71
N ASP A 352 2.85 37.80 4.35
CA ASP A 352 2.89 38.44 3.06
C ASP A 352 3.74 39.73 3.04
N SER A 353 3.72 40.47 1.92
CA SER A 353 4.47 41.72 1.76
C SER A 353 3.89 42.90 2.57
N ARG A 354 2.67 42.76 3.10
CA ARG A 354 1.99 43.73 3.95
C ARG A 354 2.15 43.44 5.44
N GLU A 355 2.95 42.40 5.78
CA GLU A 355 3.12 41.93 7.16
C GLU A 355 1.87 41.27 7.76
N ASP A 356 0.91 40.84 6.91
CA ASP A 356 -0.26 40.08 7.31
C ASP A 356 -0.01 38.58 7.19
N MET A 357 -0.70 37.76 8.01
CA MET A 357 -0.62 36.33 8.00
C MET A 357 -1.73 35.73 7.15
N ASP A 358 -1.38 35.22 5.98
CA ASP A 358 -2.28 34.49 5.10
C ASP A 358 -2.32 33.02 5.44
N ALA A 359 -3.51 32.46 5.59
CA ALA A 359 -3.66 31.02 5.73
C ALA A 359 -3.64 30.36 4.37
N TYR A 360 -3.15 29.13 4.31
CA TYR A 360 -3.16 28.32 3.08
C TYR A 360 -3.35 26.85 3.34
N LEU A 361 -3.82 26.15 2.32
CA LEU A 361 -3.87 24.71 2.28
C LEU A 361 -3.48 24.21 0.88
N GLY A 362 -3.10 22.96 0.77
CA GLY A 362 -2.82 22.40 -0.54
C GLY A 362 -2.37 20.95 -0.54
N LEU A 363 -2.06 20.52 -1.74
CA LEU A 363 -1.56 19.19 -2.04
C LEU A 363 -0.21 19.31 -2.73
N GLY A 364 0.59 18.28 -2.64
CA GLY A 364 1.90 18.26 -3.31
C GLY A 364 2.38 16.84 -3.55
N THR A 365 3.50 16.78 -4.24
CA THR A 365 4.24 15.53 -4.49
C THR A 365 5.72 15.73 -4.22
N ASP A 366 6.38 14.73 -3.65
CA ASP A 366 7.84 14.69 -3.55
C ASP A 366 8.40 13.61 -4.46
N LEU A 367 9.55 13.92 -5.04
CA LEU A 367 10.46 12.95 -5.65
C LEU A 367 11.70 12.88 -4.77
N ASN A 368 11.93 11.73 -4.14
CA ASN A 368 12.97 11.56 -3.15
C ASN A 368 14.01 10.53 -3.61
N TYR A 369 15.28 10.87 -3.45
CA TYR A 369 16.42 9.98 -3.70
C TYR A 369 17.21 9.72 -2.42
N GLN A 370 17.37 8.44 -2.06
CA GLN A 370 18.13 8.02 -0.87
C GLN A 370 19.62 8.01 -1.17
N ILE A 371 20.40 8.83 -0.45
CA ILE A 371 21.85 8.92 -0.61
C ILE A 371 22.55 7.82 0.21
N PHE A 372 22.14 7.64 1.45
CA PHE A 372 22.72 6.62 2.32
C PHE A 372 21.72 6.08 3.34
N SER A 373 22.00 4.86 3.84
CA SER A 373 21.31 4.27 4.98
C SER A 373 22.29 3.44 5.78
N LYS A 374 22.67 3.92 6.96
CA LYS A 374 23.65 3.26 7.87
C LYS A 374 23.30 3.49 9.33
N PHE A 375 23.49 2.46 10.16
CA PHE A 375 23.42 2.55 11.64
C PHE A 375 22.12 3.17 12.20
N GLY A 376 20.98 2.91 11.55
CA GLY A 376 19.70 3.48 11.97
C GLY A 376 19.52 4.95 11.57
N THR A 377 20.38 5.47 10.73
CA THR A 377 20.25 6.79 10.11
C THR A 377 20.16 6.65 8.60
N SER A 378 19.40 7.51 7.95
CA SER A 378 19.35 7.60 6.48
C SER A 378 19.30 9.05 6.05
N GLY A 379 20.04 9.35 4.98
CA GLY A 379 20.05 10.65 4.33
C GLY A 379 19.42 10.56 2.95
N SER A 380 18.63 11.55 2.58
CA SER A 380 18.03 11.67 1.26
C SER A 380 17.90 13.12 0.83
N VAL A 381 17.78 13.32 -0.48
CA VAL A 381 17.36 14.59 -1.07
C VAL A 381 16.02 14.41 -1.74
N SER A 382 15.17 15.43 -1.70
CA SER A 382 13.89 15.40 -2.40
C SER A 382 13.59 16.73 -3.07
N LEU A 383 12.89 16.63 -4.20
CA LEU A 383 12.27 17.75 -4.86
C LEU A 383 10.78 17.74 -4.47
N ASN A 384 10.33 18.80 -3.81
CA ASN A 384 8.94 18.99 -3.42
C ASN A 384 8.26 19.94 -4.42
N LEU A 385 7.08 19.55 -4.88
CA LEU A 385 6.26 20.27 -5.87
C LEU A 385 4.84 20.45 -5.30
N PRO A 386 4.59 21.50 -4.51
CA PRO A 386 3.29 21.75 -3.94
C PRO A 386 2.39 22.58 -4.87
N ALA A 387 1.09 22.40 -4.73
CA ALA A 387 0.04 23.24 -5.28
C ALA A 387 -0.80 23.75 -4.11
N LEU A 388 -0.69 25.02 -3.81
CA LEU A 388 -1.21 25.64 -2.60
C LEU A 388 -2.24 26.72 -2.95
N LEU A 389 -3.22 26.90 -2.06
CA LEU A 389 -4.25 27.89 -2.16
C LEU A 389 -4.24 28.74 -0.88
N ALA A 390 -3.85 29.98 -1.00
CA ALA A 390 -3.92 30.95 0.08
C ALA A 390 -5.28 31.66 0.08
N TRP A 391 -5.74 32.08 1.26
CA TRP A 391 -6.95 32.86 1.41
C TRP A 391 -6.80 33.96 2.47
N ARG A 392 -7.48 35.08 2.23
CA ARG A 392 -7.56 36.23 3.12
C ARG A 392 -8.80 37.07 2.84
N GLY A 393 -9.03 38.13 3.59
CA GLY A 393 -9.95 39.19 3.23
C GLY A 393 -9.28 40.23 2.32
N ASP A 394 -10.01 40.77 1.33
CA ASP A 394 -9.60 42.00 0.63
C ASP A 394 -10.09 43.25 1.38
N ASP A 395 -9.76 44.45 0.85
CA ASP A 395 -10.10 45.72 1.52
C ASP A 395 -11.61 46.06 1.45
N ASP A 396 -12.36 45.38 0.58
CA ASP A 396 -13.83 45.48 0.51
C ASP A 396 -14.54 44.40 1.34
N GLY A 397 -13.79 43.51 2.00
CA GLY A 397 -14.31 42.48 2.90
C GLY A 397 -14.68 41.16 2.19
N HIS A 398 -14.29 40.98 0.90
CA HIS A 398 -14.49 39.71 0.21
C HIS A 398 -13.43 38.69 0.64
N ASN A 399 -13.83 37.41 0.74
CA ASN A 399 -12.89 36.34 0.92
C ASN A 399 -12.24 35.99 -0.44
N VAL A 400 -10.98 36.36 -0.58
CA VAL A 400 -10.21 36.16 -1.82
C VAL A 400 -9.24 35.03 -1.71
N LEU A 401 -8.99 34.35 -2.84
CA LEU A 401 -8.12 33.20 -2.97
C LEU A 401 -6.99 33.50 -3.96
N SER A 402 -5.81 32.98 -3.68
CA SER A 402 -4.69 33.00 -4.60
C SER A 402 -4.02 31.65 -4.65
N PHE A 403 -3.85 31.10 -5.86
CA PHE A 403 -3.03 29.92 -6.07
C PHE A 403 -1.54 30.29 -6.00
N PHE A 404 -0.75 29.46 -5.33
CA PHE A 404 0.71 29.56 -5.40
C PHE A 404 1.37 28.17 -5.36
N SER A 405 2.58 28.12 -5.89
CA SER A 405 3.44 26.95 -5.84
C SER A 405 4.86 27.39 -5.53
N ASP A 406 5.49 26.72 -4.60
CA ASP A 406 6.82 27.03 -4.07
C ASP A 406 7.74 25.78 -4.13
N PRO A 407 8.18 25.35 -5.31
CA PRO A 407 9.08 24.23 -5.46
C PRO A 407 10.31 24.35 -4.57
N SER A 408 10.63 23.27 -3.84
CA SER A 408 11.76 23.24 -2.92
C SER A 408 12.65 22.03 -3.13
N LEU A 409 13.94 22.23 -2.82
CA LEU A 409 14.89 21.13 -2.69
C LEU A 409 15.14 20.87 -1.20
N ASP A 410 14.90 19.63 -0.77
CA ASP A 410 14.99 19.25 0.62
C ASP A 410 16.16 18.29 0.85
N ALA A 411 16.93 18.51 1.90
CA ALA A 411 17.91 17.57 2.44
C ALA A 411 17.33 16.98 3.74
N ASN A 412 17.15 15.66 3.76
CA ASN A 412 16.48 14.97 4.84
C ASN A 412 17.44 14.04 5.59
N LEU A 413 17.41 14.07 6.92
CA LEU A 413 18.11 13.16 7.80
C LEU A 413 17.10 12.43 8.69
N ALA A 414 16.86 11.16 8.41
CA ALA A 414 15.99 10.32 9.23
C ALA A 414 16.81 9.53 10.26
N ILE A 415 16.38 9.57 11.51
CA ILE A 415 16.99 8.87 12.64
C ILE A 415 15.98 7.88 13.19
N GLN A 416 16.32 6.60 13.16
CA GLN A 416 15.49 5.53 13.67
C GLN A 416 15.41 5.55 15.19
N ILE A 417 14.19 5.70 15.73
CA ILE A 417 13.93 5.62 17.17
C ILE A 417 13.61 4.18 17.57
N ASN A 418 12.74 3.53 16.79
CA ASN A 418 12.33 2.14 17.06
C ASN A 418 11.93 1.42 15.76
N LYS A 419 11.34 0.22 15.87
CA LYS A 419 10.91 -0.59 14.73
C LYS A 419 9.97 0.18 13.78
N THR A 420 9.06 0.99 14.32
CA THR A 420 7.95 1.60 13.60
C THR A 420 8.00 3.12 13.49
N ARG A 421 9.03 3.76 14.06
CA ARG A 421 9.11 5.23 14.10
C ARG A 421 10.52 5.74 13.84
N ASP A 422 10.59 6.82 13.05
CA ASP A 422 11.79 7.64 12.87
C ASP A 422 11.46 9.10 13.20
N VAL A 423 12.48 9.86 13.58
CA VAL A 423 12.48 11.32 13.54
C VAL A 423 13.21 11.75 12.29
N VAL A 424 12.62 12.66 11.52
CA VAL A 424 13.24 13.22 10.32
C VAL A 424 13.45 14.71 10.53
N LEU A 425 14.69 15.13 10.33
CA LEU A 425 15.10 16.54 10.27
C LEU A 425 15.28 16.89 8.80
N SER A 426 14.62 17.96 8.34
CA SER A 426 14.78 18.40 6.96
C SER A 426 15.18 19.87 6.90
N PHE A 427 16.01 20.16 5.92
CA PHE A 427 16.43 21.49 5.51
C PHE A 427 15.95 21.66 4.08
N SER A 428 15.07 22.61 3.84
CA SER A 428 14.45 22.86 2.54
C SER A 428 14.84 24.25 2.07
N TYR A 429 15.12 24.37 0.78
CA TYR A 429 15.34 25.63 0.13
C TYR A 429 14.31 25.81 -0.98
N VAL A 430 13.44 26.82 -0.81
CA VAL A 430 12.50 27.27 -1.84
C VAL A 430 13.22 28.25 -2.74
N PHE A 431 13.39 27.88 -4.00
CA PHE A 431 14.20 28.66 -4.94
C PHE A 431 13.39 29.57 -5.85
N THR A 432 12.10 29.34 -5.97
CA THR A 432 11.18 30.20 -6.74
C THR A 432 9.77 29.98 -6.24
N SER A 433 8.91 30.95 -6.51
CA SER A 433 7.47 30.82 -6.27
C SER A 433 6.70 31.26 -7.51
N ILE A 434 5.58 30.60 -7.75
CA ILE A 434 4.66 30.92 -8.83
C ILE A 434 3.37 31.34 -8.16
N HIS A 435 2.90 32.56 -8.44
CA HIS A 435 1.72 33.13 -7.83
C HIS A 435 0.65 33.40 -8.89
N GLY A 436 -0.57 33.00 -8.56
CA GLY A 436 -1.77 33.43 -9.25
C GLY A 436 -2.25 34.81 -8.76
N PRO A 437 -3.27 35.34 -9.40
CA PRO A 437 -3.96 36.54 -8.92
C PRO A 437 -4.81 36.23 -7.68
N TRP A 438 -5.10 37.28 -6.89
CA TRP A 438 -6.10 37.20 -5.85
C TRP A 438 -7.48 37.44 -6.45
N GLN A 439 -8.39 36.48 -6.27
CA GLN A 439 -9.70 36.44 -6.92
C GLN A 439 -10.77 35.94 -5.94
N TRP A 440 -12.03 36.32 -6.19
CA TRP A 440 -13.19 35.80 -5.50
C TRP A 440 -14.30 35.47 -6.49
N ARG A 441 -15.29 34.72 -6.10
CA ARG A 441 -16.44 34.39 -6.92
C ARG A 441 -17.63 35.23 -6.50
N ARG A 442 -18.16 36.00 -7.43
CA ARG A 442 -19.38 36.79 -7.30
C ARG A 442 -20.55 35.98 -7.84
N ASP A 443 -21.61 35.85 -7.06
CA ASP A 443 -22.89 35.33 -7.55
C ASP A 443 -23.55 36.40 -8.44
N THR A 444 -23.87 36.08 -9.67
CA THR A 444 -24.52 36.99 -10.61
C THR A 444 -26.00 37.17 -10.35
N GLY A 445 -26.60 36.38 -9.44
CA GLY A 445 -28.02 36.35 -9.19
C GLY A 445 -28.82 35.66 -10.30
N SER A 446 -28.16 35.06 -11.28
CA SER A 446 -28.77 34.34 -12.39
C SER A 446 -28.49 32.83 -12.24
N ASN A 447 -29.41 32.00 -12.70
CA ASN A 447 -29.21 30.56 -12.74
C ASN A 447 -28.95 30.09 -14.18
N ASP A 448 -28.20 29.01 -14.31
CA ASP A 448 -28.03 28.29 -15.58
C ASP A 448 -29.31 27.51 -15.95
N GLU A 449 -29.28 26.82 -17.11
CA GLU A 449 -30.41 26.00 -17.60
C GLU A 449 -30.73 24.85 -16.62
N ASP A 450 -29.80 24.42 -15.79
CA ASP A 450 -29.95 23.36 -14.79
C ASP A 450 -30.33 23.88 -13.40
N GLY A 451 -30.52 25.20 -13.25
CA GLY A 451 -30.93 25.87 -12.00
C GLY A 451 -29.80 26.17 -11.02
N ASN A 452 -28.52 25.96 -11.40
CA ASN A 452 -27.39 26.33 -10.55
C ASN A 452 -27.08 27.82 -10.68
N SER A 453 -26.67 28.45 -9.56
CA SER A 453 -26.24 29.85 -9.54
C SER A 453 -25.01 30.08 -10.43
N ILE A 454 -25.11 31.03 -11.35
CA ILE A 454 -24.00 31.45 -12.20
C ILE A 454 -23.09 32.37 -11.41
N THR A 455 -21.82 31.96 -11.27
CA THR A 455 -20.81 32.76 -10.58
C THR A 455 -19.78 33.29 -11.57
N GLU A 456 -19.39 34.57 -11.41
CA GLU A 456 -18.28 35.19 -12.14
C GLU A 456 -17.07 35.34 -11.23
N THR A 457 -15.87 35.28 -11.83
CA THR A 457 -14.60 35.48 -11.11
C THR A 457 -14.24 36.95 -11.16
N GLU A 458 -14.11 37.56 -10.00
CA GLU A 458 -13.76 38.98 -9.83
C GLU A 458 -12.38 39.09 -9.19
N TRP A 459 -11.68 40.18 -9.46
CA TRP A 459 -10.41 40.53 -8.87
C TRP A 459 -10.55 41.12 -7.48
N ALA A 460 -9.63 40.78 -6.58
CA ALA A 460 -9.56 41.37 -5.27
C ALA A 460 -9.32 42.90 -5.34
N VAL A 461 -9.95 43.65 -4.43
CA VAL A 461 -9.82 45.11 -4.37
C VAL A 461 -8.77 45.47 -3.32
N TRP A 462 -7.81 46.33 -3.72
CA TRP A 462 -6.78 46.85 -2.83
C TRP A 462 -6.80 48.38 -2.90
N ASN A 463 -7.19 49.04 -1.84
CA ASN A 463 -7.41 50.51 -1.79
C ASN A 463 -6.14 51.31 -2.05
N ASP A 464 -4.98 50.76 -1.73
CA ASP A 464 -3.67 51.35 -1.99
C ASP A 464 -3.09 50.95 -3.36
N GLY A 465 -3.80 50.13 -4.12
CA GLY A 465 -3.37 49.61 -5.41
C GLY A 465 -2.21 48.58 -5.33
N VAL A 466 -1.78 48.22 -4.11
CA VAL A 466 -0.67 47.26 -3.90
C VAL A 466 -1.19 45.87 -3.59
N LYS A 467 -1.01 44.95 -4.52
CA LYS A 467 -1.37 43.55 -4.33
C LYS A 467 -0.47 42.90 -3.26
N PRO A 468 -1.03 42.16 -2.27
CA PRO A 468 -0.22 41.36 -1.36
C PRO A 468 0.58 40.30 -2.12
N ASP A 469 1.86 40.20 -1.80
CA ASP A 469 2.79 39.26 -2.41
C ASP A 469 3.29 38.28 -1.35
N LEU A 470 3.03 36.99 -1.58
CA LEU A 470 3.52 35.93 -0.72
C LEU A 470 5.01 35.74 -0.98
N LYS A 471 5.82 35.62 0.06
CA LYS A 471 7.29 35.48 -0.03
C LYS A 471 7.74 34.15 0.54
N PRO A 472 7.46 33.04 -0.14
CA PRO A 472 7.84 31.73 0.37
C PRO A 472 9.32 31.37 0.11
N GLU A 473 10.08 32.19 -0.62
CA GLU A 473 11.47 31.87 -0.94
C GLU A 473 12.38 31.84 0.30
N GLY A 474 13.37 30.97 0.29
CA GLY A 474 14.39 30.90 1.31
C GLY A 474 14.52 29.55 2.02
N LEU A 475 15.12 29.57 3.20
CA LEU A 475 15.44 28.39 3.99
C LEU A 475 14.30 28.04 4.96
N TYR A 476 13.95 26.77 4.98
CA TYR A 476 12.98 26.18 5.89
C TYR A 476 13.61 25.04 6.68
N PHE A 477 13.07 24.86 7.88
CA PHE A 477 13.42 23.74 8.74
C PHE A 477 12.17 22.94 9.04
N SER A 478 12.27 21.62 8.99
CA SER A 478 11.15 20.80 9.43
C SER A 478 11.60 19.71 10.38
N LEU A 479 10.70 19.39 11.31
CA LEU A 479 10.78 18.25 12.20
C LEU A 479 9.58 17.35 11.91
N SER A 480 9.87 16.09 11.57
CA SER A 480 8.83 15.15 11.22
C SER A 480 8.91 13.88 12.06
N ILE A 481 7.75 13.29 12.33
CA ILE A 481 7.62 11.95 12.88
C ILE A 481 7.16 11.03 11.74
N ARG A 482 8.04 10.11 11.35
CA ARG A 482 7.76 9.06 10.38
C ARG A 482 7.20 7.84 11.08
N LYS A 483 6.05 7.35 10.63
CA LYS A 483 5.41 6.12 11.10
C LYS A 483 5.45 5.06 10.00
N ILE A 484 5.85 3.84 10.38
CA ILE A 484 5.96 2.70 9.48
C ILE A 484 4.97 1.64 9.96
N ARG A 485 4.10 1.18 9.06
CA ARG A 485 3.12 0.11 9.29
C ARG A 485 3.51 -1.10 8.44
N PHE A 486 3.56 -2.26 9.07
CA PHE A 486 3.88 -3.56 8.45
C PHE A 486 2.62 -4.37 8.23
#